data_082f5ad22aab4a00197836a75237b5af
#
_entry.id   082f5ad22aab4a00197836a75237b5af
#
_cell.length_a   1.000
_cell.length_b   1.000
_cell.length_c   1.000
_cell.angle_alpha   90.00
_cell.angle_beta   90.00
_cell.angle_gamma   90.00
#
_symmetry.space_group_name_H-M   'P 1'
#
loop_
_entity.id
_entity.type
_entity.pdbx_description
1 polymer ?
#
loop_
_entity_poly.entity_id
_entity_poly.type
_entity_poly.pdbx_seq_one_letter_code
_entity_poly.pdbx_strand_id
1 'polypeptide(L)'
;VQSMHDKALLKKQKLSEDLSSAQDSEHLRLYGEILTANIHAVKAGASKVKLLNYYDGSEIEIPLDTRFSASKNAQIYFKKYGKSKTAIKEKTSQLEETQVDIDYLDSVLSFLDELESPEDIEAVRTELVEGGYLRPRKLKGKLPKFKPSPHKYKSPSGFDILVGRNNKENDILTFKTASKSDIWLHTKD
;
A
#
# COMPACT_ATOMS: atom_id res chain seq x y z
N VAL A 1 -16.90 -7.50 -6.74
CA VAL A 1 -16.23 -6.61 -5.77
C VAL A 1 -15.55 -7.46 -4.70
N GLN A 2 -16.27 -8.35 -3.98
CA GLN A 2 -15.71 -9.16 -2.90
C GLN A 2 -14.40 -9.87 -3.27
N SER A 3 -14.36 -10.56 -4.40
CA SER A 3 -13.13 -11.25 -4.85
C SER A 3 -11.94 -10.30 -5.12
N MET A 4 -12.19 -9.03 -5.40
CA MET A 4 -11.13 -8.03 -5.57
C MET A 4 -10.62 -7.56 -4.23
N HIS A 5 -11.52 -7.31 -3.30
CA HIS A 5 -11.22 -6.97 -1.91
C HIS A 5 -10.37 -8.08 -1.26
N ASP A 6 -10.79 -9.36 -1.36
CA ASP A 6 -10.04 -10.50 -0.82
C ASP A 6 -8.63 -10.60 -1.42
N LYS A 7 -8.48 -10.32 -2.72
CA LYS A 7 -7.16 -10.26 -3.38
C LYS A 7 -6.31 -9.11 -2.88
N ALA A 8 -6.90 -7.95 -2.62
CA ALA A 8 -6.19 -6.79 -2.08
C ALA A 8 -5.71 -7.07 -0.64
N LEU A 9 -6.54 -7.69 0.20
CA LEU A 9 -6.16 -8.15 1.54
C LEU A 9 -4.99 -9.13 1.50
N LEU A 10 -5.05 -10.14 0.62
CA LEU A 10 -3.97 -11.11 0.46
C LEU A 10 -2.67 -10.45 -0.02
N LYS A 11 -2.77 -9.49 -0.94
CA LYS A 11 -1.61 -8.70 -1.41
C LYS A 11 -1.01 -7.90 -0.26
N LYS A 12 -1.83 -7.23 0.56
CA LYS A 12 -1.40 -6.49 1.75
C LYS A 12 -0.64 -7.39 2.73
N GLN A 13 -1.19 -8.57 3.03
CA GLN A 13 -0.54 -9.53 3.91
C GLN A 13 0.85 -9.93 3.39
N LYS A 14 0.96 -10.32 2.11
CA LYS A 14 2.25 -10.68 1.49
C LYS A 14 3.25 -9.55 1.51
N LEU A 15 2.82 -8.32 1.23
CA LEU A 15 3.69 -7.15 1.28
C LEU A 15 4.20 -6.89 2.69
N SER A 16 3.37 -7.07 3.72
CA SER A 16 3.75 -6.93 5.13
C SER A 16 4.76 -7.99 5.57
N GLU A 17 4.57 -9.24 5.19
CA GLU A 17 5.51 -10.35 5.45
C GLU A 17 6.87 -10.10 4.79
N ASP A 18 6.86 -9.68 3.53
CA ASP A 18 8.05 -9.33 2.77
C ASP A 18 8.78 -8.12 3.36
N LEU A 19 8.04 -7.12 3.86
CA LEU A 19 8.61 -5.93 4.49
C LEU A 19 9.30 -6.29 5.80
N SER A 20 8.67 -7.13 6.64
CA SER A 20 9.25 -7.65 7.86
C SER A 20 10.56 -8.38 7.60
N SER A 21 10.59 -9.26 6.60
CA SER A 21 11.80 -9.98 6.19
C SER A 21 12.92 -9.06 5.68
N ALA A 22 12.56 -7.94 5.04
CA ALA A 22 13.52 -6.98 4.52
C ALA A 22 14.09 -6.06 5.61
N GLN A 23 13.34 -5.78 6.67
CA GLN A 23 13.79 -4.96 7.81
C GLN A 23 14.96 -5.58 8.58
N ASP A 24 15.10 -6.89 8.55
CA ASP A 24 16.22 -7.63 9.16
C ASP A 24 17.57 -7.40 8.43
N SER A 25 17.62 -6.50 7.46
CA SER A 25 18.80 -6.32 6.60
C SER A 25 19.91 -5.43 7.19
N GLU A 26 19.69 -4.78 8.33
CA GLU A 26 20.73 -3.93 8.97
C GLU A 26 22.00 -4.71 9.33
N HIS A 27 21.89 -6.00 9.67
CA HIS A 27 23.05 -6.84 9.89
C HIS A 27 23.94 -6.94 8.64
N LEU A 28 23.39 -6.84 7.43
CA LEU A 28 24.17 -6.86 6.17
C LEU A 28 25.07 -5.63 6.05
N ARG A 29 24.57 -4.45 6.45
CA ARG A 29 25.37 -3.23 6.51
C ARG A 29 26.50 -3.39 7.53
N LEU A 30 26.15 -3.85 8.72
CA LEU A 30 27.11 -4.08 9.81
C LEU A 30 28.22 -5.05 9.38
N TYR A 31 27.87 -6.17 8.74
CA TYR A 31 28.85 -7.12 8.22
C TYR A 31 29.79 -6.49 7.18
N GLY A 32 29.23 -5.69 6.27
CA GLY A 32 30.02 -4.96 5.27
C GLY A 32 31.01 -3.99 5.91
N GLU A 33 30.58 -3.22 6.92
CA GLU A 33 31.40 -2.24 7.64
C GLU A 33 32.53 -2.93 8.43
N ILE A 34 32.20 -3.94 9.24
CA ILE A 34 33.20 -4.67 10.06
C ILE A 34 34.21 -5.37 9.17
N LEU A 35 33.79 -6.02 8.07
CA LEU A 35 34.72 -6.63 7.14
C LEU A 35 35.64 -5.59 6.47
N THR A 36 35.10 -4.43 6.11
CA THR A 36 35.89 -3.35 5.48
C THR A 36 36.96 -2.83 6.43
N ALA A 37 36.63 -2.66 7.71
CA ALA A 37 37.57 -2.19 8.72
C ALA A 37 38.67 -3.24 9.04
N ASN A 38 38.41 -4.53 8.83
CA ASN A 38 39.27 -5.63 9.22
C ASN A 38 39.72 -6.52 8.06
N ILE A 39 39.82 -5.97 6.84
CA ILE A 39 40.17 -6.74 5.62
C ILE A 39 41.44 -7.57 5.79
N HIS A 40 42.46 -7.02 6.46
CA HIS A 40 43.76 -7.66 6.70
C HIS A 40 43.72 -8.80 7.72
N ALA A 41 42.70 -8.83 8.56
CA ALA A 41 42.52 -9.91 9.56
C ALA A 41 41.85 -11.15 8.97
N VAL A 42 41.30 -11.06 7.77
CA VAL A 42 40.57 -12.15 7.13
C VAL A 42 41.47 -13.02 6.28
N LYS A 43 41.58 -14.29 6.62
CA LYS A 43 42.37 -15.27 5.83
C LYS A 43 41.67 -15.57 4.50
N ALA A 44 42.46 -15.67 3.43
CA ALA A 44 41.92 -16.03 2.10
C ALA A 44 41.28 -17.44 2.18
N GLY A 45 40.11 -17.59 1.55
CA GLY A 45 39.37 -18.86 1.49
C GLY A 45 38.65 -19.23 2.79
N ALA A 46 38.59 -18.35 3.79
CA ALA A 46 37.81 -18.60 5.01
C ALA A 46 36.31 -18.60 4.68
N SER A 47 35.56 -19.54 5.28
CA SER A 47 34.09 -19.61 5.16
C SER A 47 33.37 -18.70 6.17
N LYS A 48 34.05 -18.28 7.23
CA LYS A 48 33.57 -17.38 8.26
C LYS A 48 34.74 -16.72 8.96
N VAL A 49 34.46 -15.58 9.59
CA VAL A 49 35.44 -14.87 10.43
C VAL A 49 34.76 -14.33 11.66
N LYS A 50 35.45 -14.38 12.82
CA LYS A 50 35.04 -13.71 14.05
C LYS A 50 35.80 -12.40 14.16
N LEU A 51 35.09 -11.31 14.31
CA LEU A 51 35.64 -9.97 14.40
C LEU A 51 34.94 -9.20 15.53
N LEU A 52 35.65 -8.21 16.06
CA LEU A 52 35.10 -7.32 17.07
C LEU A 52 34.12 -6.34 16.42
N ASN A 53 32.89 -6.29 16.90
CA ASN A 53 31.98 -5.24 16.59
C ASN A 53 32.35 -3.98 17.39
N TYR A 54 32.91 -3.00 16.73
CA TYR A 54 33.37 -1.76 17.39
C TYR A 54 32.22 -0.81 17.83
N TYR A 55 30.96 -1.13 17.50
CA TYR A 55 29.81 -0.36 17.97
C TYR A 55 29.37 -0.73 19.39
N ASP A 56 29.50 -2.00 19.77
CA ASP A 56 29.03 -2.52 21.06
C ASP A 56 30.09 -3.35 21.83
N GLY A 57 31.26 -3.58 21.22
CA GLY A 57 32.33 -4.36 21.79
C GLY A 57 32.12 -5.90 21.80
N SER A 58 31.05 -6.37 21.15
CA SER A 58 30.77 -7.81 21.03
C SER A 58 31.60 -8.49 19.94
N GLU A 59 31.80 -9.81 20.06
CA GLU A 59 32.28 -10.61 18.93
C GLU A 59 31.16 -11.00 18.01
N ILE A 60 31.34 -10.74 16.69
CA ILE A 60 30.40 -11.10 15.65
C ILE A 60 31.00 -12.09 14.67
N GLU A 61 30.31 -13.19 14.38
CA GLU A 61 30.73 -14.15 13.37
C GLU A 61 30.08 -13.80 12.03
N ILE A 62 30.90 -13.52 11.02
CA ILE A 62 30.44 -13.09 9.69
C ILE A 62 30.72 -14.23 8.71
N PRO A 63 29.66 -14.77 8.05
CA PRO A 63 29.78 -15.75 6.99
C PRO A 63 30.48 -15.14 5.75
N LEU A 64 31.32 -15.93 5.09
CA LEU A 64 32.05 -15.51 3.90
C LEU A 64 31.86 -16.51 2.75
N ASP A 65 31.81 -15.99 1.54
CA ASP A 65 31.95 -16.83 0.36
C ASP A 65 33.45 -17.06 0.10
N THR A 66 33.89 -18.31 0.20
CA THR A 66 35.29 -18.73 0.10
C THR A 66 35.94 -18.44 -1.25
N ARG A 67 35.09 -18.21 -2.31
CA ARG A 67 35.53 -17.89 -3.65
C ARG A 67 36.01 -16.46 -3.80
N PHE A 68 35.69 -15.60 -2.85
CA PHE A 68 35.92 -14.17 -2.93
C PHE A 68 36.85 -13.68 -1.81
N SER A 69 37.57 -12.60 -2.09
CA SER A 69 38.36 -11.89 -1.07
C SER A 69 37.46 -11.24 -0.01
N ALA A 70 38.03 -10.87 1.13
CA ALA A 70 37.33 -10.14 2.19
C ALA A 70 36.66 -8.86 1.66
N SER A 71 37.42 -8.09 0.86
CA SER A 71 36.87 -6.87 0.22
C SER A 71 35.67 -7.17 -0.69
N LYS A 72 35.73 -8.26 -1.46
CA LYS A 72 34.62 -8.64 -2.34
C LYS A 72 33.41 -9.13 -1.53
N ASN A 73 33.61 -9.86 -0.45
CA ASN A 73 32.56 -10.24 0.48
C ASN A 73 31.87 -8.99 1.09
N ALA A 74 32.65 -7.99 1.54
CA ALA A 74 32.11 -6.73 2.05
C ALA A 74 31.24 -6.02 1.00
N GLN A 75 31.72 -5.92 -0.26
CA GLN A 75 30.94 -5.34 -1.37
C GLN A 75 29.63 -6.11 -1.63
N ILE A 76 29.63 -7.44 -1.51
CA ILE A 76 28.42 -8.27 -1.65
C ILE A 76 27.42 -7.95 -0.54
N TYR A 77 27.88 -7.80 0.70
CA TYR A 77 27.01 -7.41 1.81
C TYR A 77 26.41 -6.03 1.61
N PHE A 78 27.18 -5.02 1.21
CA PHE A 78 26.64 -3.70 0.89
C PHE A 78 25.65 -3.72 -0.28
N LYS A 79 25.93 -4.53 -1.31
CA LYS A 79 24.99 -4.69 -2.44
C LYS A 79 23.67 -5.34 -1.99
N LYS A 80 23.71 -6.36 -1.12
CA LYS A 80 22.52 -6.97 -0.56
C LYS A 80 21.73 -5.97 0.29
N TYR A 81 22.41 -5.21 1.14
CA TYR A 81 21.79 -4.15 1.94
C TYR A 81 21.11 -3.10 1.06
N GLY A 82 21.78 -2.59 0.03
CA GLY A 82 21.22 -1.62 -0.90
C GLY A 82 19.96 -2.15 -1.61
N LYS A 83 19.95 -3.43 -2.03
CA LYS A 83 18.77 -4.07 -2.61
C LYS A 83 17.62 -4.15 -1.60
N SER A 84 17.89 -4.56 -0.35
CA SER A 84 16.86 -4.61 0.70
C SER A 84 16.28 -3.22 0.97
N LYS A 85 17.11 -2.19 1.06
CA LYS A 85 16.65 -0.81 1.27
C LYS A 85 15.73 -0.32 0.15
N THR A 86 16.07 -0.63 -1.11
CA THR A 86 15.21 -0.31 -2.25
C THR A 86 13.90 -1.08 -2.19
N ALA A 87 13.97 -2.39 -1.90
CA ALA A 87 12.78 -3.23 -1.77
C ALA A 87 11.85 -2.76 -0.64
N ILE A 88 12.39 -2.33 0.51
CA ILE A 88 11.60 -1.75 1.61
C ILE A 88 10.82 -0.53 1.12
N LYS A 89 11.51 0.42 0.46
CA LYS A 89 10.86 1.64 -0.05
C LYS A 89 9.73 1.32 -1.03
N GLU A 90 10.00 0.44 -2.01
CA GLU A 90 9.01 0.06 -3.02
C GLU A 90 7.81 -0.67 -2.42
N LYS A 91 8.07 -1.61 -1.47
CA LYS A 91 7.00 -2.37 -0.80
C LYS A 91 6.17 -1.51 0.13
N THR A 92 6.76 -0.52 0.80
CA THR A 92 6.02 0.46 1.62
C THR A 92 5.06 1.26 0.75
N SER A 93 5.52 1.78 -0.39
CA SER A 93 4.64 2.50 -1.33
C SER A 93 3.49 1.60 -1.84
N GLN A 94 3.81 0.35 -2.21
CA GLN A 94 2.77 -0.59 -2.65
C GLN A 94 1.78 -0.97 -1.55
N LEU A 95 2.23 -0.98 -0.29
CA LEU A 95 1.37 -1.24 0.86
C LEU A 95 0.37 -0.10 1.07
N GLU A 96 0.84 1.15 0.97
CA GLU A 96 0.01 2.35 1.06
C GLU A 96 -1.04 2.38 -0.07
N GLU A 97 -0.61 2.15 -1.32
CA GLU A 97 -1.53 2.06 -2.47
C GLU A 97 -2.56 0.93 -2.29
N THR A 98 -2.12 -0.23 -1.80
CA THR A 98 -3.02 -1.38 -1.57
C THR A 98 -4.02 -1.10 -0.45
N GLN A 99 -3.63 -0.32 0.58
CA GLN A 99 -4.55 0.11 1.62
C GLN A 99 -5.64 1.03 1.06
N VAL A 100 -5.28 1.99 0.22
CA VAL A 100 -6.27 2.86 -0.47
C VAL A 100 -7.25 2.03 -1.30
N ASP A 101 -6.76 1.00 -2.02
CA ASP A 101 -7.62 0.09 -2.79
C ASP A 101 -8.60 -0.68 -1.87
N ILE A 102 -8.13 -1.14 -0.71
CA ILE A 102 -8.96 -1.85 0.28
C ILE A 102 -10.05 -0.92 0.81
N ASP A 103 -9.67 0.28 1.28
CA ASP A 103 -10.60 1.25 1.86
C ASP A 103 -11.70 1.65 0.84
N TYR A 104 -11.30 1.82 -0.43
CA TYR A 104 -12.24 2.06 -1.53
C TYR A 104 -13.19 0.88 -1.75
N LEU A 105 -12.66 -0.34 -1.83
CA LEU A 105 -13.48 -1.54 -2.06
C LEU A 105 -14.41 -1.83 -0.89
N ASP A 106 -14.01 -1.53 0.34
CA ASP A 106 -14.86 -1.61 1.53
C ASP A 106 -16.03 -0.63 1.44
N SER A 107 -15.76 0.62 1.04
CA SER A 107 -16.82 1.62 0.84
C SER A 107 -17.82 1.19 -0.23
N VAL A 108 -17.33 0.60 -1.32
CA VAL A 108 -18.19 0.06 -2.38
C VAL A 108 -19.01 -1.14 -1.89
N LEU A 109 -18.42 -2.04 -1.09
CA LEU A 109 -19.13 -3.20 -0.54
C LEU A 109 -20.25 -2.75 0.41
N SER A 110 -19.96 -1.82 1.32
CA SER A 110 -20.98 -1.26 2.22
C SER A 110 -22.13 -0.61 1.44
N PHE A 111 -21.82 0.10 0.36
CA PHE A 111 -22.84 0.72 -0.47
C PHE A 111 -23.67 -0.32 -1.25
N LEU A 112 -23.06 -1.44 -1.68
CA LEU A 112 -23.80 -2.51 -2.39
C LEU A 112 -24.90 -3.12 -1.53
N ASP A 113 -24.75 -3.14 -0.21
CA ASP A 113 -25.76 -3.66 0.74
C ASP A 113 -26.96 -2.69 0.87
N GLU A 114 -26.81 -1.42 0.49
CA GLU A 114 -27.82 -0.37 0.57
C GLU A 114 -28.55 -0.11 -0.77
N LEU A 115 -28.20 -0.85 -1.83
CA LEU A 115 -28.76 -0.63 -3.15
C LEU A 115 -30.24 -1.03 -3.23
N GLU A 116 -31.08 -0.09 -3.65
CA GLU A 116 -32.53 -0.30 -3.82
C GLU A 116 -32.95 -0.34 -5.30
N SER A 117 -32.12 0.16 -6.23
CA SER A 117 -32.49 0.30 -7.63
C SER A 117 -31.46 -0.31 -8.62
N PRO A 118 -31.91 -0.81 -9.78
CA PRO A 118 -31.01 -1.25 -10.85
C PRO A 118 -30.12 -0.12 -11.38
N GLU A 119 -30.56 1.12 -11.32
CA GLU A 119 -29.82 2.31 -11.74
C GLU A 119 -28.59 2.54 -10.85
N ASP A 120 -28.73 2.29 -9.54
CA ASP A 120 -27.63 2.40 -8.58
C ASP A 120 -26.55 1.34 -8.86
N ILE A 121 -26.97 0.11 -9.19
CA ILE A 121 -26.03 -0.98 -9.56
C ILE A 121 -25.21 -0.59 -10.80
N GLU A 122 -25.85 -0.01 -11.83
CA GLU A 122 -25.11 0.42 -13.03
C GLU A 122 -24.22 1.64 -12.76
N ALA A 123 -24.57 2.51 -11.80
CA ALA A 123 -23.72 3.61 -11.38
C ALA A 123 -22.43 3.09 -10.72
N VAL A 124 -22.54 2.19 -9.75
CA VAL A 124 -21.38 1.54 -9.10
C VAL A 124 -20.54 0.77 -10.12
N ARG A 125 -21.20 0.06 -11.02
CA ARG A 125 -20.49 -0.67 -12.07
C ARG A 125 -19.67 0.27 -12.97
N THR A 126 -20.25 1.41 -13.33
CA THR A 126 -19.57 2.43 -14.14
C THR A 126 -18.36 2.99 -13.41
N GLU A 127 -18.52 3.31 -12.13
CA GLU A 127 -17.44 3.79 -11.26
C GLU A 127 -16.29 2.77 -11.19
N LEU A 128 -16.61 1.49 -10.97
CA LEU A 128 -15.60 0.41 -10.94
C LEU A 128 -14.88 0.20 -12.28
N VAL A 129 -15.57 0.48 -13.40
CA VAL A 129 -14.95 0.45 -14.74
C VAL A 129 -14.05 1.66 -14.94
N GLU A 130 -14.49 2.85 -14.56
CA GLU A 130 -13.72 4.10 -14.64
C GLU A 130 -12.46 4.02 -13.75
N GLY A 131 -12.57 3.41 -12.56
CA GLY A 131 -11.45 3.15 -11.64
C GLY A 131 -10.55 1.98 -12.05
N GLY A 132 -10.86 1.28 -13.16
CA GLY A 132 -10.03 0.18 -13.66
C GLY A 132 -10.23 -1.17 -12.93
N TYR A 133 -11.15 -1.25 -11.98
CA TYR A 133 -11.45 -2.49 -11.24
C TYR A 133 -12.26 -3.49 -12.07
N LEU A 134 -13.10 -3.02 -12.98
CA LEU A 134 -13.89 -3.89 -13.87
C LEU A 134 -13.59 -3.60 -15.35
N ARG A 135 -13.70 -4.65 -16.16
CA ARG A 135 -13.63 -4.50 -17.61
C ARG A 135 -14.93 -3.91 -18.14
N PRO A 136 -14.89 -2.95 -19.09
CA PRO A 136 -16.09 -2.41 -19.71
C PRO A 136 -16.86 -3.54 -20.42
N ARG A 137 -18.17 -3.61 -20.20
CA ARG A 137 -19.06 -4.46 -21.02
C ARG A 137 -19.31 -3.78 -22.35
N LYS A 138 -19.30 -4.56 -23.45
CA LYS A 138 -19.89 -4.10 -24.73
C LYS A 138 -21.41 -4.11 -24.58
N LEU A 139 -21.96 -3.03 -24.04
CA LEU A 139 -23.41 -2.86 -23.96
C LEU A 139 -23.95 -2.46 -25.31
N LYS A 140 -24.99 -3.14 -25.80
CA LYS A 140 -25.81 -2.68 -26.95
C LYS A 140 -26.80 -1.65 -26.43
N GLY A 141 -26.49 -0.35 -26.57
CA GLY A 141 -27.38 0.74 -26.17
C GLY A 141 -26.66 1.88 -25.42
N LYS A 142 -27.34 3.03 -25.27
CA LYS A 142 -26.86 4.14 -24.45
C LYS A 142 -27.04 3.78 -22.99
N LEU A 143 -25.95 3.90 -22.20
CA LEU A 143 -26.03 3.81 -20.75
C LEU A 143 -27.03 4.85 -20.21
N PRO A 144 -27.85 4.48 -19.21
CA PRO A 144 -28.67 5.46 -18.52
C PRO A 144 -27.74 6.52 -17.89
N LYS A 145 -28.13 7.80 -18.06
CA LYS A 145 -27.37 8.90 -17.45
C LYS A 145 -27.54 8.81 -15.94
N PHE A 146 -26.43 8.74 -15.21
CA PHE A 146 -26.43 8.84 -13.77
C PHE A 146 -27.13 10.12 -13.31
N LYS A 147 -28.16 9.98 -12.49
CA LYS A 147 -28.86 11.09 -11.84
C LYS A 147 -28.57 11.03 -10.36
N PRO A 148 -27.84 12.03 -9.80
CA PRO A 148 -27.58 12.06 -8.36
C PRO A 148 -28.90 12.13 -7.58
N SER A 149 -29.01 11.33 -6.54
CA SER A 149 -30.16 11.31 -5.62
C SER A 149 -29.69 11.17 -4.17
N PRO A 150 -28.96 12.17 -3.66
CA PRO A 150 -28.43 12.13 -2.29
C PRO A 150 -29.59 12.13 -1.28
N HIS A 151 -29.33 11.50 -0.13
CA HIS A 151 -30.27 11.60 0.98
C HIS A 151 -30.38 13.04 1.45
N LYS A 152 -31.62 13.44 1.80
CA LYS A 152 -31.93 14.78 2.28
C LYS A 152 -32.51 14.70 3.68
N TYR A 153 -31.86 15.38 4.60
CA TYR A 153 -32.32 15.50 5.98
C TYR A 153 -32.45 16.96 6.35
N LYS A 154 -33.16 17.23 7.45
CA LYS A 154 -33.19 18.55 8.08
C LYS A 154 -32.67 18.48 9.49
N SER A 155 -31.80 19.44 9.84
CA SER A 155 -31.36 19.60 11.21
C SER A 155 -32.50 20.14 12.09
N PRO A 156 -32.40 19.98 13.43
CA PRO A 156 -33.35 20.63 14.36
C PRO A 156 -33.44 22.15 14.20
N SER A 157 -32.37 22.78 13.71
CA SER A 157 -32.31 24.24 13.43
C SER A 157 -32.83 24.61 12.03
N GLY A 158 -33.35 23.65 11.24
CA GLY A 158 -33.96 23.85 9.93
C GLY A 158 -33.00 23.87 8.76
N PHE A 159 -31.70 23.60 8.95
CA PHE A 159 -30.74 23.49 7.83
C PHE A 159 -30.94 22.22 7.04
N ASP A 160 -30.80 22.30 5.72
CA ASP A 160 -30.79 21.13 4.84
C ASP A 160 -29.44 20.40 4.95
N ILE A 161 -29.49 19.08 5.16
CA ILE A 161 -28.32 18.19 5.21
C ILE A 161 -28.42 17.27 4.01
N LEU A 162 -27.41 17.29 3.14
CA LEU A 162 -27.28 16.41 2.00
C LEU A 162 -26.20 15.37 2.27
N VAL A 163 -26.53 14.09 2.07
CA VAL A 163 -25.59 12.97 2.26
C VAL A 163 -25.53 12.19 0.95
N GLY A 164 -24.35 12.15 0.34
CA GLY A 164 -24.11 11.34 -0.84
C GLY A 164 -24.07 9.86 -0.50
N ARG A 165 -24.66 9.05 -1.35
CA ARG A 165 -24.77 7.59 -1.16
C ARG A 165 -23.53 6.83 -1.65
N ASN A 166 -22.70 7.45 -2.48
CA ASN A 166 -21.48 6.88 -3.05
C ASN A 166 -20.46 7.98 -3.38
N ASN A 167 -19.24 7.57 -3.73
CA ASN A 167 -18.15 8.50 -4.04
C ASN A 167 -18.52 9.49 -5.14
N LYS A 168 -19.21 9.05 -6.19
CA LYS A 168 -19.63 9.92 -7.30
C LYS A 168 -20.67 10.97 -6.87
N GLU A 169 -21.59 10.62 -5.99
CA GLU A 169 -22.54 11.58 -5.40
C GLU A 169 -21.81 12.53 -4.44
N ASN A 170 -20.88 12.03 -3.63
CA ASN A 170 -20.06 12.85 -2.77
C ASN A 170 -19.23 13.89 -3.56
N ASP A 171 -18.65 13.48 -4.68
CA ASP A 171 -17.97 14.40 -5.60
C ASP A 171 -18.90 15.47 -6.17
N ILE A 172 -20.10 15.07 -6.59
CA ILE A 172 -21.09 16.01 -7.13
C ILE A 172 -21.56 16.97 -6.03
N LEU A 173 -21.84 16.48 -4.83
CA LEU A 173 -22.20 17.33 -3.70
C LEU A 173 -21.09 18.34 -3.38
N THR A 174 -19.86 17.86 -3.25
CA THR A 174 -18.71 18.68 -2.85
C THR A 174 -18.31 19.70 -3.90
N PHE A 175 -18.25 19.29 -5.18
CA PHE A 175 -17.64 20.12 -6.23
C PHE A 175 -18.65 20.82 -7.14
N LYS A 176 -19.94 20.40 -7.14
CA LYS A 176 -20.95 20.98 -8.04
C LYS A 176 -22.19 21.51 -7.35
N THR A 177 -22.53 21.01 -6.17
CA THR A 177 -23.76 21.37 -5.46
C THR A 177 -23.49 22.32 -4.31
N ALA A 178 -22.44 22.04 -3.51
CA ALA A 178 -22.09 22.85 -2.36
C ALA A 178 -21.65 24.27 -2.75
N SER A 179 -22.07 25.24 -1.96
CA SER A 179 -21.62 26.64 -2.02
C SER A 179 -20.44 26.88 -1.06
N LYS A 180 -19.74 28.00 -1.23
CA LYS A 180 -18.59 28.37 -0.35
C LYS A 180 -18.98 28.58 1.11
N SER A 181 -20.26 28.82 1.39
CA SER A 181 -20.80 29.05 2.74
C SER A 181 -21.29 27.77 3.41
N ASP A 182 -21.32 26.65 2.68
CA ASP A 182 -21.83 25.40 3.23
C ASP A 182 -20.78 24.71 4.10
N ILE A 183 -21.25 24.00 5.11
CA ILE A 183 -20.38 23.20 5.99
C ILE A 183 -20.19 21.83 5.37
N TRP A 184 -18.95 21.44 5.15
CA TRP A 184 -18.60 20.12 4.70
C TRP A 184 -18.20 19.25 5.88
N LEU A 185 -18.79 18.08 5.98
CA LEU A 185 -18.50 17.09 7.02
C LEU A 185 -18.08 15.77 6.36
N HIS A 186 -17.03 15.16 6.90
CA HIS A 186 -16.57 13.84 6.51
C HIS A 186 -16.45 12.99 7.78
N THR A 187 -17.16 11.89 7.82
CA THR A 187 -16.99 10.89 8.89
C THR A 187 -15.84 9.97 8.49
N LYS A 188 -14.94 9.74 9.44
CA LYS A 188 -13.90 8.71 9.34
C LYS A 188 -14.20 7.72 10.46
N ASP A 189 -14.38 6.45 10.09
CA ASP A 189 -14.52 5.35 11.03
C ASP A 189 -13.24 5.10 11.81
#